data_6d0c2137eac13610d988d2b10f6da52b
#
_entry.id   6d0c2137eac13610d988d2b10f6da52b
#
_cell.length_a   1.000
_cell.length_b   1.000
_cell.length_c   1.000
_cell.angle_alpha   90.00
_cell.angle_beta   90.00
_cell.angle_gamma   90.00
#
_symmetry.space_group_name_H-M   'P 1'
#
loop_
_entity.id
_entity.type
_entity.pdbx_description
1 polymer ?
#
loop_
_entity_poly.entity_id
_entity_poly.type
_entity_poly.pdbx_seq_one_letter_code
_entity_poly.pdbx_strand_id
1 'polypeptide(L)'
;MKIYTTYGTYDYLNQIRLNHPENHLFIYSTNDSSVIIEESEDKSILKHPTTYEVVNEINELNHQHFYSAIFIPSSEDHVNQLEKRLSNLNLDFSQFAGFKSYRFLRPEEGTTYKIYFGFANRQTYEDFKSSDMFN
;
A
#
# COMPACT_ATOMS: atom_id res chain seq x y z
N MET A 1 -7.22 9.13 7.68
CA MET A 1 -6.57 7.79 7.72
C MET A 1 -5.17 7.87 7.20
N LYS A 2 -4.24 7.37 7.98
CA LYS A 2 -2.83 7.35 7.60
C LYS A 2 -2.31 5.92 7.51
N ILE A 3 -1.27 5.75 6.71
CA ILE A 3 -0.52 4.51 6.64
C ILE A 3 0.91 4.80 7.05
N TYR A 4 1.41 3.98 7.96
CA TYR A 4 2.77 4.04 8.46
C TYR A 4 3.49 2.76 8.05
N THR A 5 4.72 2.87 7.55
CA THR A 5 5.47 1.70 7.10
C THR A 5 6.86 1.68 7.71
N THR A 6 7.36 0.48 7.98
CA THR A 6 8.72 0.25 8.46
C THR A 6 9.26 -1.04 7.84
N TYR A 7 10.54 -1.02 7.48
CA TYR A 7 11.24 -2.17 6.92
C TYR A 7 11.98 -2.93 8.01
N GLY A 8 12.14 -4.22 7.83
CA GLY A 8 12.90 -5.04 8.77
C GLY A 8 12.85 -6.51 8.39
N THR A 9 13.35 -7.37 9.28
CA THR A 9 13.23 -8.81 9.12
C THR A 9 11.79 -9.22 9.43
N TYR A 10 11.33 -10.29 8.79
CA TYR A 10 9.98 -10.79 9.04
C TYR A 10 9.76 -11.10 10.52
N ASP A 11 10.70 -11.78 11.15
CA ASP A 11 10.54 -12.19 12.55
C ASP A 11 10.38 -10.99 13.49
N TYR A 12 11.18 -9.95 13.27
CA TYR A 12 11.10 -8.72 14.06
C TYR A 12 9.74 -8.03 13.87
N LEU A 13 9.33 -7.86 12.63
CA LEU A 13 8.07 -7.18 12.32
C LEU A 13 6.86 -7.99 12.78
N ASN A 14 6.92 -9.32 12.64
CA ASN A 14 5.85 -10.18 13.09
C ASN A 14 5.68 -10.14 14.61
N GLN A 15 6.76 -9.97 15.34
CA GLN A 15 6.70 -9.82 16.78
C GLN A 15 5.95 -8.55 17.16
N ILE A 16 6.18 -7.45 16.42
CA ILE A 16 5.42 -6.22 16.62
C ILE A 16 3.93 -6.48 16.40
N ARG A 17 3.59 -7.15 15.31
CA ARG A 17 2.19 -7.46 14.97
C ARG A 17 1.52 -8.30 16.07
N LEU A 18 2.21 -9.30 16.57
CA LEU A 18 1.68 -10.18 17.61
C LEU A 18 1.51 -9.47 18.95
N ASN A 19 2.36 -8.49 19.25
CA ASN A 19 2.28 -7.71 20.49
C ASN A 19 1.19 -6.63 20.46
N HIS A 20 0.62 -6.35 19.28
CA HIS A 20 -0.40 -5.30 19.12
C HIS A 20 -1.61 -5.83 18.34
N PRO A 21 -2.32 -6.85 18.89
CA PRO A 21 -3.41 -7.49 18.15
C PRO A 21 -4.61 -6.57 17.87
N GLU A 22 -4.74 -5.48 18.62
CA GLU A 22 -5.82 -4.50 18.44
C GLU A 22 -5.51 -3.49 17.33
N ASN A 23 -4.28 -3.45 16.83
CA ASN A 23 -3.89 -2.53 15.76
C ASN A 23 -4.03 -3.23 14.40
N HIS A 24 -4.30 -2.43 13.36
CA HIS A 24 -4.42 -2.93 11.99
C HIS A 24 -3.02 -2.99 11.37
N LEU A 25 -2.38 -4.13 11.50
CA LEU A 25 -1.00 -4.36 11.07
C LEU A 25 -0.94 -5.47 10.05
N PHE A 26 -0.22 -5.22 8.95
CA PHE A 26 -0.07 -6.16 7.84
C PHE A 26 1.39 -6.24 7.45
N ILE A 27 1.87 -7.43 7.10
CA ILE A 27 3.27 -7.63 6.69
C ILE A 27 3.29 -8.23 5.30
N TYR A 28 4.13 -7.67 4.43
CA TYR A 28 4.45 -8.30 3.16
C TYR A 28 5.96 -8.37 3.01
N SER A 29 6.43 -9.31 2.20
CA SER A 29 7.86 -9.54 2.00
C SER A 29 8.25 -9.37 0.54
N THR A 30 9.44 -8.78 0.34
CA THR A 30 10.09 -8.70 -0.96
C THR A 30 11.30 -9.63 -0.93
N ASN A 31 12.09 -9.66 -2.02
CA ASN A 31 13.29 -10.49 -2.07
C ASN A 31 14.33 -10.07 -1.04
N ASP A 32 14.33 -8.81 -0.64
CA ASP A 32 15.41 -8.24 0.20
C ASP A 32 15.00 -8.02 1.65
N SER A 33 13.70 -7.80 1.91
CA SER A 33 13.26 -7.45 3.26
C SER A 33 11.77 -7.66 3.41
N SER A 34 11.28 -7.42 4.62
CA SER A 34 9.84 -7.37 4.89
C SER A 34 9.43 -5.95 5.25
N VAL A 35 8.16 -5.66 5.09
CA VAL A 35 7.57 -4.36 5.39
C VAL A 35 6.34 -4.57 6.24
N ILE A 36 6.24 -3.83 7.34
CA ILE A 36 5.01 -3.78 8.12
C ILE A 36 4.25 -2.51 7.75
N ILE A 37 2.94 -2.67 7.55
CA ILE A 37 2.02 -1.58 7.24
C ILE A 37 1.06 -1.44 8.41
N GLU A 38 0.94 -0.22 8.93
CA GLU A 38 -0.07 0.10 9.93
C GLU A 38 -1.06 1.11 9.35
N GLU A 39 -2.36 0.77 9.39
CA GLU A 39 -3.42 1.74 9.08
C GLU A 39 -3.98 2.28 10.39
N SER A 40 -3.99 3.60 10.56
CA SER A 40 -4.48 4.21 11.79
C SER A 40 -4.97 5.63 11.58
N GLU A 41 -5.99 6.01 12.35
CA GLU A 41 -6.42 7.39 12.49
C GLU A 41 -5.58 8.12 13.53
N ASP A 42 -4.87 7.37 14.37
CA ASP A 42 -4.11 7.87 15.50
C ASP A 42 -2.60 7.83 15.23
N LYS A 43 -1.82 7.99 16.30
CA LYS A 43 -0.37 7.91 16.22
C LYS A 43 0.09 6.50 15.93
N SER A 44 1.22 6.39 15.24
CA SER A 44 1.82 5.10 14.95
C SER A 44 2.42 4.46 16.20
N ILE A 45 2.32 3.13 16.28
CA ILE A 45 3.05 2.34 17.27
C ILE A 45 4.47 2.03 16.79
N LEU A 46 4.78 2.33 15.52
CA LEU A 46 6.09 2.05 14.93
C LEU A 46 7.09 3.14 15.27
N LYS A 47 8.37 2.78 15.36
CA LYS A 47 9.46 3.74 15.54
C LYS A 47 9.92 4.23 14.18
N HIS A 48 10.02 5.57 14.03
CA HIS A 48 10.52 6.22 12.82
C HIS A 48 9.90 5.68 11.53
N PRO A 49 8.57 5.58 11.44
CA PRO A 49 7.93 5.07 10.24
C PRO A 49 7.97 6.10 9.11
N THR A 50 7.87 5.60 7.86
CA THR A 50 7.51 6.45 6.74
C THR A 50 6.00 6.61 6.76
N THR A 51 5.52 7.84 6.68
CA THR A 51 4.11 8.17 6.87
C THR A 51 3.47 8.64 5.57
N TYR A 52 2.27 8.14 5.30
CA TYR A 52 1.49 8.50 4.12
C TYR A 52 0.07 8.84 4.52
N GLU A 53 -0.53 9.79 3.78
CA GLU A 53 -1.97 10.05 3.85
C GLU A 53 -2.68 9.19 2.82
N VAL A 54 -3.78 8.53 3.21
CA VAL A 54 -4.58 7.75 2.26
C VAL A 54 -5.44 8.70 1.44
N VAL A 55 -5.15 8.81 0.14
CA VAL A 55 -5.90 9.67 -0.78
C VAL A 55 -7.11 8.95 -1.35
N ASN A 56 -6.94 7.65 -1.66
CA ASN A 56 -8.02 6.85 -2.20
C ASN A 56 -7.84 5.39 -1.77
N GLU A 57 -8.95 4.66 -1.66
CA GLU A 57 -8.91 3.28 -1.19
C GLU A 57 -10.04 2.45 -1.77
N ILE A 58 -9.80 1.14 -1.91
CA ILE A 58 -10.83 0.15 -2.26
C ILE A 58 -10.62 -1.06 -1.35
N ASN A 59 -11.67 -1.46 -0.64
CA ASN A 59 -11.69 -2.60 0.25
C ASN A 59 -10.65 -2.52 1.37
N GLU A 60 -10.70 -3.47 2.28
CA GLU A 60 -9.78 -3.52 3.41
C GLU A 60 -8.51 -4.29 3.05
N LEU A 61 -7.40 -3.86 3.61
CA LEU A 61 -6.15 -4.60 3.54
C LEU A 61 -6.25 -5.87 4.38
N ASN A 62 -5.57 -6.92 3.97
CA ASN A 62 -5.58 -8.19 4.68
C ASN A 62 -4.19 -8.79 4.66
N HIS A 63 -3.80 -9.40 5.78
CA HIS A 63 -2.49 -10.01 5.94
C HIS A 63 -2.21 -11.14 4.93
N GLN A 64 -3.26 -11.78 4.42
CA GLN A 64 -3.13 -12.90 3.50
C GLN A 64 -3.09 -12.49 2.02
N HIS A 65 -3.29 -11.20 1.72
CA HIS A 65 -3.22 -10.74 0.34
C HIS A 65 -1.78 -10.70 -0.15
N PHE A 66 -1.62 -10.92 -1.47
CA PHE A 66 -0.34 -10.64 -2.15
C PHE A 66 -0.33 -9.16 -2.52
N TYR A 67 0.72 -8.44 -2.11
CA TYR A 67 0.80 -6.99 -2.34
C TYR A 67 1.86 -6.64 -3.37
N SER A 68 1.49 -5.67 -4.23
CA SER A 68 2.42 -4.98 -5.11
C SER A 68 2.50 -3.53 -4.67
N ALA A 69 3.71 -3.02 -4.54
CA ALA A 69 3.94 -1.62 -4.19
C ALA A 69 4.57 -0.91 -5.37
N ILE A 70 3.96 0.19 -5.79
CA ILE A 70 4.47 1.01 -6.90
C ILE A 70 4.83 2.38 -6.33
N PHE A 71 6.07 2.82 -6.59
CA PHE A 71 6.53 4.14 -6.19
C PHE A 71 6.46 5.08 -7.39
N ILE A 72 5.84 6.24 -7.18
CA ILE A 72 5.67 7.23 -8.24
C ILE A 72 6.32 8.54 -7.80
N PRO A 73 7.57 8.81 -8.23
CA PRO A 73 8.19 10.10 -7.98
C PRO A 73 7.41 11.20 -8.70
N SER A 74 7.17 12.31 -8.02
CA SER A 74 6.47 13.44 -8.62
C SER A 74 7.16 14.73 -8.19
N SER A 75 7.23 15.72 -9.10
CA SER A 75 7.72 17.04 -8.73
C SER A 75 6.60 17.82 -8.03
N GLU A 76 6.97 18.82 -7.23
CA GLU A 76 6.00 19.68 -6.58
C GLU A 76 5.03 20.32 -7.59
N ASP A 77 5.54 20.63 -8.77
CA ASP A 77 4.74 21.27 -9.82
C ASP A 77 3.67 20.34 -10.40
N HIS A 78 3.84 19.03 -10.27
CA HIS A 78 2.95 18.04 -10.86
C HIS A 78 2.12 17.26 -9.86
N VAL A 79 2.28 17.51 -8.56
CA VAL A 79 1.58 16.78 -7.51
C VAL A 79 0.06 16.88 -7.67
N ASN A 80 -0.46 18.09 -7.90
CA ASN A 80 -1.90 18.30 -8.04
C ASN A 80 -2.47 17.57 -9.24
N GLN A 81 -1.73 17.53 -10.35
CA GLN A 81 -2.16 16.82 -11.56
C GLN A 81 -2.16 15.33 -11.33
N LEU A 82 -1.14 14.80 -10.64
CA LEU A 82 -1.05 13.38 -10.33
C LEU A 82 -2.23 12.95 -9.45
N GLU A 83 -2.49 13.68 -8.37
CA GLU A 83 -3.58 13.34 -7.46
C GLU A 83 -4.93 13.40 -8.15
N LYS A 84 -5.17 14.43 -8.95
CA LYS A 84 -6.41 14.57 -9.69
C LYS A 84 -6.61 13.44 -10.70
N ARG A 85 -5.55 13.11 -11.42
CA ARG A 85 -5.59 12.03 -12.42
C ARG A 85 -5.88 10.68 -11.78
N LEU A 86 -5.18 10.35 -10.70
CA LEU A 86 -5.34 9.07 -10.02
C LEU A 86 -6.64 8.99 -9.23
N SER A 87 -7.12 10.09 -8.67
CA SER A 87 -8.40 10.12 -7.98
C SER A 87 -9.58 9.97 -8.93
N ASN A 88 -9.41 10.37 -10.19
CA ASN A 88 -10.44 10.26 -11.21
C ASN A 88 -10.32 8.99 -12.03
N LEU A 89 -9.33 8.14 -11.75
CA LEU A 89 -9.25 6.85 -12.41
C LEU A 89 -10.56 6.11 -12.17
N ASN A 90 -11.15 5.68 -13.28
CA ASN A 90 -12.30 4.82 -13.21
C ASN A 90 -11.78 3.48 -12.71
N LEU A 91 -12.12 3.13 -11.47
CA LEU A 91 -11.51 2.00 -10.80
C LEU A 91 -12.02 0.66 -11.32
N ASP A 92 -12.08 0.51 -12.63
CA ASP A 92 -12.54 -0.71 -13.31
C ASP A 92 -11.66 -1.91 -12.97
N PHE A 93 -10.39 -1.66 -12.60
CA PHE A 93 -9.51 -2.74 -12.18
C PHE A 93 -10.02 -3.46 -10.93
N SER A 94 -10.93 -2.85 -10.17
CA SER A 94 -11.54 -3.52 -9.01
C SER A 94 -12.38 -4.73 -9.40
N GLN A 95 -12.76 -4.83 -10.66
CA GLN A 95 -13.53 -5.97 -11.18
C GLN A 95 -12.64 -7.07 -11.74
N PHE A 96 -11.34 -6.88 -11.73
CA PHE A 96 -10.40 -7.89 -12.21
C PHE A 96 -10.40 -9.08 -11.25
N ALA A 97 -10.48 -10.29 -11.83
CA ALA A 97 -10.51 -11.50 -11.01
C ALA A 97 -9.27 -11.61 -10.15
N GLY A 98 -9.47 -11.79 -8.83
CA GLY A 98 -8.37 -11.88 -7.88
C GLY A 98 -7.92 -10.56 -7.27
N PHE A 99 -8.43 -9.44 -7.77
CA PHE A 99 -8.19 -8.14 -7.13
C PHE A 99 -8.83 -8.12 -5.74
N LYS A 100 -8.10 -7.63 -4.74
CA LYS A 100 -8.59 -7.61 -3.36
C LYS A 100 -8.65 -6.22 -2.75
N SER A 101 -7.60 -5.41 -2.93
CA SER A 101 -7.52 -4.11 -2.24
C SER A 101 -6.64 -3.13 -2.97
N TYR A 102 -6.80 -1.85 -2.62
CA TYR A 102 -6.06 -0.76 -3.26
C TYR A 102 -5.90 0.39 -2.27
N ARG A 103 -4.72 0.99 -2.29
CA ARG A 103 -4.44 2.23 -1.55
C ARG A 103 -3.59 3.15 -2.41
N PHE A 104 -4.04 4.39 -2.57
CA PHE A 104 -3.24 5.44 -3.16
C PHE A 104 -2.77 6.36 -2.05
N LEU A 105 -1.45 6.54 -1.91
CA LEU A 105 -0.84 7.15 -0.74
C LEU A 105 -0.03 8.38 -1.13
N ARG A 106 -0.29 9.48 -0.42
CA ARG A 106 0.48 10.73 -0.50
C ARG A 106 1.53 10.74 0.60
N PRO A 107 2.82 10.96 0.30
CA PRO A 107 3.84 11.03 1.35
C PRO A 107 3.65 12.28 2.20
N GLU A 108 3.90 12.19 3.51
CA GLU A 108 3.95 13.38 4.36
C GLU A 108 5.23 14.17 4.13
N GLU A 109 6.31 13.49 3.81
CA GLU A 109 7.59 14.13 3.50
C GLU A 109 8.05 13.69 2.12
N GLY A 110 8.53 14.66 1.33
CA GLY A 110 9.01 14.38 -0.01
C GLY A 110 7.90 14.34 -1.04
N THR A 111 8.21 13.79 -2.22
CA THR A 111 7.33 13.83 -3.38
C THR A 111 7.08 12.46 -4.01
N THR A 112 7.51 11.38 -3.37
CA THR A 112 7.32 10.04 -3.90
C THR A 112 6.02 9.44 -3.37
N TYR A 113 5.03 9.32 -4.26
CA TYR A 113 3.75 8.69 -3.97
C TYR A 113 3.90 7.18 -4.00
N LYS A 114 2.94 6.48 -3.41
CA LYS A 114 2.96 5.03 -3.36
C LYS A 114 1.57 4.49 -3.64
N ILE A 115 1.52 3.39 -4.39
CA ILE A 115 0.27 2.67 -4.63
C ILE A 115 0.46 1.24 -4.17
N TYR A 116 -0.47 0.75 -3.35
CA TYR A 116 -0.56 -0.66 -3.00
C TYR A 116 -1.72 -1.30 -3.74
N PHE A 117 -1.44 -2.41 -4.42
CA PHE A 117 -2.45 -3.31 -4.94
C PHE A 117 -2.40 -4.62 -4.18
N GLY A 118 -3.53 -5.08 -3.67
CA GLY A 118 -3.64 -6.39 -3.03
C GLY A 118 -4.36 -7.35 -3.95
N PHE A 119 -3.81 -8.56 -4.09
CA PHE A 119 -4.36 -9.61 -4.94
C PHE A 119 -4.48 -10.91 -4.13
N ALA A 120 -5.30 -11.83 -4.65
CA ALA A 120 -5.51 -13.13 -4.00
C ALA A 120 -4.21 -13.92 -3.92
N ASN A 121 -3.36 -13.84 -4.96
CA ASN A 121 -2.08 -14.52 -5.02
C ASN A 121 -1.19 -13.86 -6.08
N ARG A 122 0.05 -14.34 -6.20
CA ARG A 122 1.02 -13.77 -7.13
C ARG A 122 0.57 -13.93 -8.59
N GLN A 123 -0.05 -15.05 -8.93
CA GLN A 123 -0.47 -15.29 -10.31
C GLN A 123 -1.53 -14.30 -10.77
N THR A 124 -2.49 -13.97 -9.91
CA THR A 124 -3.51 -12.97 -10.26
C THR A 124 -2.91 -11.58 -10.43
N TYR A 125 -1.88 -11.25 -9.64
CA TYR A 125 -1.14 -10.00 -9.84
C TYR A 125 -0.43 -9.98 -11.20
N GLU A 126 0.25 -11.06 -11.58
CA GLU A 126 0.94 -11.14 -12.87
C GLU A 126 -0.05 -11.02 -14.03
N ASP A 127 -1.22 -11.65 -13.91
CA ASP A 127 -2.27 -11.56 -14.91
C ASP A 127 -2.78 -10.12 -15.05
N PHE A 128 -2.98 -9.42 -13.94
CA PHE A 128 -3.41 -8.02 -13.94
C PHE A 128 -2.36 -7.13 -14.61
N LYS A 129 -1.09 -7.33 -14.25
CA LYS A 129 0.02 -6.55 -14.78
C LYS A 129 0.16 -6.69 -16.29
N SER A 130 -0.18 -7.86 -16.84
CA SER A 130 -0.14 -8.14 -18.26
C SER A 130 -1.43 -7.72 -18.98
N SER A 131 -2.45 -7.27 -18.24
CA SER A 131 -3.74 -6.89 -18.82
C SER A 131 -3.73 -5.47 -19.35
N ASP A 132 -4.74 -5.16 -20.17
CA ASP A 132 -4.94 -3.80 -20.68
C ASP A 132 -5.32 -2.82 -19.58
N MET A 133 -5.85 -3.30 -18.47
CA MET A 133 -6.26 -2.44 -17.35
C MET A 133 -5.07 -1.75 -16.67
N PHE A 134 -3.92 -2.42 -16.64
CA PHE A 134 -2.73 -1.87 -16.01
C PHE A 134 -1.99 -0.91 -16.96
N ASN A 135 -2.02 -1.19 -18.24
CA ASN A 135 -1.36 -0.38 -19.24
C ASN A 135 -2.31 0.72 -19.76
#